data_ab178bdb95a7ea3a2eebc0aa1cef42d6
#
_entry.id   ab178bdb95a7ea3a2eebc0aa1cef42d6
#
_cell.length_a   1.000
_cell.length_b   1.000
_cell.length_c   1.000
_cell.angle_alpha   90.00
_cell.angle_beta   90.00
_cell.angle_gamma   90.00
#
_symmetry.space_group_name_H-M   'P 1'
#
loop_
_entity.id
_entity.type
_entity.pdbx_description
1 polymer ?
#
loop_
_entity_poly.entity_id
_entity_poly.type
_entity_poly.pdbx_seq_one_letter_code
_entity_poly.pdbx_strand_id
1 'polypeptide(L)'
;MQPKTYHNPINGEYTTILESSADTGGAHTFFEVSLAPGGGNPLHYHTKFTEEFFAVKGLLGLQKGTTTHYLKPGESAIVPPGHYHRFFNNTDEPIIFRVRLTKGQPNFENFLKMMFGLVNDGKTITKNQIPKNIYHIAVAFKWGDTHLTNPLFKLFSPLVLLFYKRAVKLGIEKDLLERYCKEKL
;
A
#
# COMPACT_ATOMS: atom_id res chain seq x y z
N MET A 1 -1.06 -17.40 -11.71
CA MET A 1 0.19 -16.63 -12.02
C MET A 1 1.24 -16.98 -10.96
N GLN A 2 2.55 -16.98 -11.28
CA GLN A 2 3.57 -17.17 -10.22
C GLN A 2 3.60 -15.92 -9.32
N PRO A 3 3.62 -16.08 -7.97
CA PRO A 3 3.68 -14.94 -7.07
C PRO A 3 4.91 -14.08 -7.34
N LYS A 4 4.72 -12.77 -7.45
CA LYS A 4 5.80 -11.81 -7.70
C LYS A 4 6.06 -10.98 -6.45
N THR A 5 7.32 -10.95 -6.03
CA THR A 5 7.78 -10.19 -4.87
C THR A 5 8.36 -8.85 -5.30
N TYR A 6 7.96 -7.80 -4.62
CA TYR A 6 8.43 -6.43 -4.77
C TYR A 6 9.22 -6.05 -3.52
N HIS A 7 10.34 -5.35 -3.69
CA HIS A 7 11.22 -4.95 -2.60
C HIS A 7 11.33 -3.43 -2.50
N ASN A 8 11.21 -2.93 -1.27
CA ASN A 8 11.45 -1.54 -0.93
C ASN A 8 12.74 -1.43 -0.08
N PRO A 9 13.86 -0.98 -0.67
CA PRO A 9 15.14 -0.93 0.03
C PRO A 9 15.21 0.18 1.09
N ILE A 10 14.24 1.11 1.14
CA ILE A 10 14.26 2.23 2.10
C ILE A 10 13.79 1.77 3.49
N ASN A 11 12.75 0.95 3.56
CA ASN A 11 12.17 0.45 4.81
C ASN A 11 12.31 -1.05 5.00
N GLY A 12 13.05 -1.74 4.11
CA GLY A 12 13.29 -3.18 4.18
C GLY A 12 12.02 -4.03 4.03
N GLU A 13 11.02 -3.53 3.30
CA GLU A 13 9.77 -4.22 3.05
C GLU A 13 9.85 -5.08 1.79
N TYR A 14 9.38 -6.32 1.89
CA TYR A 14 9.11 -7.20 0.76
C TYR A 14 7.61 -7.49 0.74
N THR A 15 6.96 -7.23 -0.40
CA THR A 15 5.54 -7.53 -0.60
C THR A 15 5.37 -8.49 -1.76
N THR A 16 4.71 -9.62 -1.52
CA THR A 16 4.41 -10.65 -2.51
C THR A 16 2.92 -10.72 -2.73
N ILE A 17 2.44 -10.46 -3.94
CA ILE A 17 1.02 -10.66 -4.29
C ILE A 17 0.83 -12.17 -4.46
N LEU A 18 0.09 -12.79 -3.53
CA LEU A 18 -0.21 -14.22 -3.51
C LEU A 18 -1.39 -14.54 -4.42
N GLU A 19 -2.46 -13.72 -4.34
CA GLU A 19 -3.66 -13.81 -5.17
C GLU A 19 -4.08 -12.41 -5.58
N SER A 20 -4.05 -12.13 -6.88
CA SER A 20 -4.54 -10.86 -7.41
C SER A 20 -6.07 -10.83 -7.47
N SER A 21 -6.63 -9.65 -7.61
CA SER A 21 -8.06 -9.48 -7.90
C SER A 21 -8.50 -10.25 -9.14
N ALA A 22 -7.64 -10.37 -10.15
CA ALA A 22 -7.92 -11.14 -11.36
C ALA A 22 -7.97 -12.64 -11.09
N ASP A 23 -7.03 -13.18 -10.28
CA ASP A 23 -6.99 -14.61 -9.91
C ASP A 23 -8.24 -15.02 -9.13
N THR A 24 -8.82 -14.11 -8.35
CA THR A 24 -9.99 -14.37 -7.49
C THR A 24 -11.33 -13.95 -8.10
N GLY A 25 -11.34 -13.53 -9.38
CA GLY A 25 -12.55 -13.02 -10.02
C GLY A 25 -13.12 -11.76 -9.33
N GLY A 26 -12.28 -10.96 -8.69
CA GLY A 26 -12.67 -9.74 -7.99
C GLY A 26 -13.10 -9.96 -6.53
N ALA A 27 -13.05 -11.19 -6.01
CA ALA A 27 -13.50 -11.48 -4.64
C ALA A 27 -12.57 -10.82 -3.60
N HIS A 28 -11.26 -10.93 -3.79
CA HIS A 28 -10.27 -10.34 -2.91
C HIS A 28 -8.92 -10.12 -3.63
N THR A 29 -8.05 -9.34 -3.02
CA THR A 29 -6.61 -9.32 -3.26
C THR A 29 -5.92 -9.83 -2.00
N PHE A 30 -4.94 -10.72 -2.12
CA PHE A 30 -4.21 -11.28 -0.98
C PHE A 30 -2.71 -11.15 -1.19
N PHE A 31 -2.01 -10.60 -0.20
CA PHE A 31 -0.56 -10.42 -0.29
C PHE A 31 0.12 -10.70 1.05
N GLU A 32 1.39 -11.07 0.97
CA GLU A 32 2.26 -11.29 2.11
C GLU A 32 3.30 -10.16 2.19
N VAL A 33 3.53 -9.69 3.38
CA VAL A 33 4.51 -8.63 3.68
C VAL A 33 5.55 -9.18 4.65
N SER A 34 6.83 -9.06 4.28
CA SER A 34 7.95 -9.17 5.21
C SER A 34 8.47 -7.77 5.51
N LEU A 35 8.50 -7.41 6.78
CA LEU A 35 8.80 -6.05 7.24
C LEU A 35 9.99 -6.06 8.21
N ALA A 36 11.03 -5.32 7.87
CA ALA A 36 12.22 -5.18 8.72
C ALA A 36 11.92 -4.44 10.03
N PRO A 37 12.79 -4.55 11.05
CA PRO A 37 12.75 -3.72 12.26
C PRO A 37 12.63 -2.23 11.95
N GLY A 38 11.74 -1.53 12.66
CA GLY A 38 11.45 -0.10 12.45
C GLY A 38 10.61 0.21 11.22
N GLY A 39 10.27 -0.79 10.39
CA GLY A 39 9.42 -0.63 9.23
C GLY A 39 7.95 -0.37 9.60
N GLY A 40 7.20 0.15 8.64
CA GLY A 40 5.77 0.46 8.80
C GLY A 40 5.28 1.50 7.82
N ASN A 41 4.01 1.85 7.94
CA ASN A 41 3.37 2.85 7.09
C ASN A 41 2.77 4.00 7.92
N PRO A 42 2.48 5.17 7.30
CA PRO A 42 1.80 6.27 7.96
C PRO A 42 0.37 5.91 8.36
N LEU A 43 -0.16 6.58 9.38
CA LEU A 43 -1.57 6.46 9.77
C LEU A 43 -2.48 6.97 8.64
N HIS A 44 -3.38 6.11 8.15
CA HIS A 44 -4.23 6.37 6.99
C HIS A 44 -5.55 5.58 7.11
N TYR A 45 -6.44 5.75 6.12
CA TYR A 45 -7.64 4.94 5.94
C TYR A 45 -7.95 4.75 4.46
N HIS A 46 -8.72 3.70 4.16
CA HIS A 46 -9.28 3.41 2.85
C HIS A 46 -10.80 3.52 2.89
N THR A 47 -11.43 3.79 1.75
CA THR A 47 -12.89 4.00 1.69
C THR A 47 -13.62 2.87 0.95
N LYS A 48 -12.92 2.02 0.19
CA LYS A 48 -13.51 1.10 -0.77
C LYS A 48 -13.46 -0.37 -0.37
N PHE A 49 -12.62 -0.73 0.58
CA PHE A 49 -12.37 -2.13 0.94
C PHE A 49 -12.09 -2.29 2.42
N THR A 50 -12.32 -3.49 2.90
CA THR A 50 -11.89 -3.94 4.21
C THR A 50 -10.50 -4.52 4.11
N GLU A 51 -9.62 -4.25 5.08
CA GLU A 51 -8.34 -4.93 5.25
C GLU A 51 -8.42 -5.89 6.42
N GLU A 52 -7.96 -7.12 6.21
CA GLU A 52 -7.78 -8.10 7.25
C GLU A 52 -6.30 -8.49 7.33
N PHE A 53 -5.71 -8.29 8.50
CA PHE A 53 -4.30 -8.56 8.78
C PHE A 53 -4.16 -9.90 9.50
N PHE A 54 -3.27 -10.76 9.05
CA PHE A 54 -2.96 -12.07 9.64
C PHE A 54 -1.49 -12.11 10.02
N ALA A 55 -1.17 -12.18 11.31
CA ALA A 55 0.21 -12.34 11.75
C ALA A 55 0.69 -13.77 11.45
N VAL A 56 1.85 -13.89 10.76
CA VAL A 56 2.44 -15.17 10.36
C VAL A 56 3.70 -15.48 11.16
N LYS A 57 4.60 -14.48 11.29
CA LYS A 57 5.85 -14.62 12.05
C LYS A 57 6.17 -13.31 12.75
N GLY A 58 6.61 -13.39 14.01
CA GLY A 58 6.93 -12.22 14.83
C GLY A 58 5.70 -11.53 15.38
N LEU A 59 5.87 -10.34 15.94
CA LEU A 59 4.82 -9.57 16.61
C LEU A 59 4.42 -8.38 15.74
N LEU A 60 3.27 -8.47 15.09
CA LEU A 60 2.76 -7.40 14.23
C LEU A 60 2.12 -6.30 15.07
N GLY A 61 2.68 -5.10 15.04
CA GLY A 61 2.03 -3.90 15.57
C GLY A 61 0.95 -3.40 14.59
N LEU A 62 -0.28 -3.23 15.09
CA LEU A 62 -1.40 -2.68 14.33
C LEU A 62 -2.09 -1.60 15.16
N GLN A 63 -1.98 -0.35 14.75
CA GLN A 63 -2.75 0.74 15.32
C GLN A 63 -4.09 0.87 14.58
N LYS A 64 -5.20 0.89 15.34
CA LYS A 64 -6.57 1.14 14.85
C LYS A 64 -7.13 2.33 15.61
N GLY A 65 -7.36 3.44 14.92
CA GLY A 65 -7.70 4.70 15.56
C GLY A 65 -6.60 5.15 16.54
N THR A 66 -6.96 5.26 17.83
CA THR A 66 -6.03 5.60 18.93
C THR A 66 -5.45 4.38 19.65
N THR A 67 -5.96 3.17 19.37
CA THR A 67 -5.57 1.94 20.08
C THR A 67 -4.53 1.17 19.30
N THR A 68 -3.49 0.72 19.98
CA THR A 68 -2.46 -0.17 19.43
C THR A 68 -2.72 -1.61 19.86
N HIS A 69 -2.69 -2.52 18.89
CA HIS A 69 -2.77 -3.96 19.07
C HIS A 69 -1.48 -4.61 18.65
N TYR A 70 -1.10 -5.70 19.29
CA TYR A 70 0.03 -6.53 18.90
C TYR A 70 -0.48 -7.93 18.61
N LEU A 71 -0.42 -8.33 17.34
CA LEU A 71 -0.90 -9.63 16.88
C LEU A 71 0.27 -10.63 16.89
N LYS A 72 0.06 -11.75 17.57
CA LYS A 72 0.98 -12.91 17.59
C LYS A 72 0.69 -13.81 16.37
N PRO A 73 1.64 -14.65 15.95
CA PRO A 73 1.41 -15.63 14.89
C PRO A 73 0.12 -16.44 15.11
N GLY A 74 -0.72 -16.50 14.07
CA GLY A 74 -2.05 -17.12 14.10
C GLY A 74 -3.20 -16.18 14.48
N GLU A 75 -2.92 -14.98 15.00
CA GLU A 75 -3.95 -13.97 15.29
C GLU A 75 -4.23 -13.10 14.05
N SER A 76 -5.44 -12.57 13.98
CA SER A 76 -5.87 -11.66 12.93
C SER A 76 -6.66 -10.46 13.47
N ALA A 77 -6.74 -9.42 12.65
CA ALA A 77 -7.55 -8.24 12.94
C ALA A 77 -8.10 -7.63 11.67
N ILE A 78 -9.34 -7.15 11.74
CA ILE A 78 -10.06 -6.53 10.63
C ILE A 78 -10.09 -5.01 10.83
N VAL A 79 -9.86 -4.28 9.73
CA VAL A 79 -10.02 -2.83 9.61
C VAL A 79 -11.08 -2.54 8.54
N PRO A 80 -12.28 -2.08 8.93
CA PRO A 80 -13.32 -1.70 7.97
C PRO A 80 -12.97 -0.42 7.21
N PRO A 81 -13.65 -0.15 6.08
CA PRO A 81 -13.52 1.14 5.38
C PRO A 81 -13.75 2.34 6.30
N GLY A 82 -13.00 3.41 6.08
CA GLY A 82 -13.09 4.65 6.86
C GLY A 82 -12.37 4.64 8.21
N HIS A 83 -11.83 3.52 8.64
CA HIS A 83 -11.14 3.41 9.93
C HIS A 83 -9.65 3.68 9.79
N TYR A 84 -9.15 4.61 10.61
CA TYR A 84 -7.72 4.94 10.66
C TYR A 84 -6.91 3.77 11.18
N HIS A 85 -5.84 3.46 10.46
CA HIS A 85 -4.94 2.38 10.86
C HIS A 85 -3.53 2.58 10.29
N ARG A 86 -2.59 1.86 10.86
CA ARG A 86 -1.25 1.62 10.36
C ARG A 86 -0.70 0.32 10.92
N PHE A 87 0.16 -0.34 10.16
CA PHE A 87 0.98 -1.43 10.68
C PHE A 87 2.42 -0.97 10.90
N PHE A 88 3.13 -1.67 11.79
CA PHE A 88 4.54 -1.37 12.08
C PHE A 88 5.22 -2.58 12.75
N ASN A 89 6.56 -2.56 12.69
CA ASN A 89 7.41 -3.52 13.38
C ASN A 89 8.31 -2.78 14.38
N ASN A 90 7.99 -2.88 15.67
CA ASN A 90 8.79 -2.33 16.78
C ASN A 90 9.67 -3.38 17.46
N THR A 91 9.88 -4.54 16.80
CA THR A 91 10.78 -5.59 17.30
C THR A 91 12.15 -5.50 16.64
N ASP A 92 13.12 -6.25 17.14
CA ASP A 92 14.48 -6.29 16.61
C ASP A 92 14.64 -7.32 15.47
N GLU A 93 13.58 -8.09 15.17
CA GLU A 93 13.57 -9.12 14.12
C GLU A 93 12.57 -8.80 13.01
N PRO A 94 12.82 -9.24 11.77
CA PRO A 94 11.82 -9.12 10.70
C PRO A 94 10.55 -9.90 11.03
N ILE A 95 9.40 -9.30 10.72
CA ILE A 95 8.08 -9.94 10.89
C ILE A 95 7.49 -10.30 9.53
N ILE A 96 6.59 -11.28 9.51
CA ILE A 96 5.82 -11.65 8.32
C ILE A 96 4.33 -11.61 8.68
N PHE A 97 3.56 -10.97 7.85
CA PHE A 97 2.11 -10.94 7.95
C PHE A 97 1.47 -10.96 6.57
N ARG A 98 0.19 -11.31 6.52
CA ARG A 98 -0.60 -11.30 5.29
C ARG A 98 -1.72 -10.29 5.40
N VAL A 99 -2.14 -9.77 4.25
CA VAL A 99 -3.25 -8.82 4.17
C VAL A 99 -4.22 -9.28 3.10
N ARG A 100 -5.50 -9.34 3.45
CA ARG A 100 -6.60 -9.58 2.52
C ARG A 100 -7.41 -8.30 2.34
N LEU A 101 -7.52 -7.84 1.12
CA LEU A 101 -8.43 -6.77 0.76
C LEU A 101 -9.74 -7.37 0.23
N THR A 102 -10.84 -7.15 0.90
CA THR A 102 -12.18 -7.57 0.49
C THR A 102 -12.98 -6.32 0.12
N LYS A 103 -13.34 -6.14 -1.08
CA LYS A 103 -13.29 -6.81 -2.37
C LYS A 103 -11.90 -6.68 -3.03
N GLY A 104 -11.64 -7.43 -4.12
CA GLY A 104 -10.40 -7.34 -4.89
C GLY A 104 -10.13 -5.92 -5.44
N GLN A 105 -8.87 -5.49 -5.36
CA GLN A 105 -8.46 -4.10 -5.63
C GLN A 105 -7.34 -4.01 -6.68
N PRO A 106 -7.65 -4.15 -7.98
CA PRO A 106 -6.62 -4.10 -9.04
C PRO A 106 -5.85 -2.77 -9.06
N ASN A 107 -6.51 -1.66 -8.71
CA ASN A 107 -5.83 -0.37 -8.61
C ASN A 107 -4.86 -0.32 -7.43
N PHE A 108 -5.18 -0.95 -6.30
CA PHE A 108 -4.26 -1.04 -5.16
C PHE A 108 -3.05 -1.92 -5.49
N GLU A 109 -3.24 -3.01 -6.24
CA GLU A 109 -2.13 -3.81 -6.77
C GLU A 109 -1.20 -2.98 -7.64
N ASN A 110 -1.76 -2.17 -8.55
CA ASN A 110 -0.98 -1.24 -9.39
C ASN A 110 -0.30 -0.15 -8.55
N PHE A 111 -0.96 0.35 -7.50
CA PHE A 111 -0.37 1.29 -6.54
C PHE A 111 0.88 0.69 -5.88
N LEU A 112 0.81 -0.54 -5.36
CA LEU A 112 1.96 -1.22 -4.77
C LEU A 112 3.10 -1.35 -5.79
N LYS A 113 2.82 -1.92 -6.97
CA LYS A 113 3.81 -2.10 -8.05
C LYS A 113 4.49 -0.78 -8.44
N MET A 114 3.70 0.27 -8.62
CA MET A 114 4.19 1.60 -8.97
C MET A 114 5.05 2.20 -7.84
N MET A 115 4.60 2.14 -6.59
CA MET A 115 5.33 2.72 -5.47
C MET A 115 6.69 2.04 -5.26
N PHE A 116 6.73 0.72 -5.26
CA PHE A 116 8.00 -0.03 -5.22
C PHE A 116 8.91 0.32 -6.41
N GLY A 117 8.35 0.43 -7.61
CA GLY A 117 9.10 0.83 -8.80
C GLY A 117 9.68 2.24 -8.70
N LEU A 118 8.89 3.22 -8.23
CA LEU A 118 9.35 4.60 -8.02
C LEU A 118 10.44 4.71 -6.95
N VAL A 119 10.35 3.93 -5.87
CA VAL A 119 11.39 3.85 -4.84
C VAL A 119 12.69 3.32 -5.43
N ASN A 120 12.64 2.21 -6.16
CA ASN A 120 13.81 1.58 -6.76
C ASN A 120 14.45 2.46 -7.86
N ASP A 121 13.66 3.28 -8.56
CA ASP A 121 14.14 4.26 -9.53
C ASP A 121 14.67 5.56 -8.89
N GLY A 122 14.68 5.68 -7.55
CA GLY A 122 15.08 6.91 -6.84
C GLY A 122 14.16 8.10 -7.07
N LYS A 123 12.92 7.87 -7.48
CA LYS A 123 11.91 8.90 -7.80
C LYS A 123 11.05 9.31 -6.62
N THR A 124 11.39 8.88 -5.42
CA THR A 124 10.75 9.25 -4.17
C THR A 124 11.68 10.05 -3.27
N ILE A 125 11.11 10.77 -2.30
CA ILE A 125 11.87 11.39 -1.21
C ILE A 125 12.22 10.27 -0.23
N THR A 126 13.52 10.08 0.07
CA THR A 126 14.02 8.93 0.82
C THR A 126 13.35 8.79 2.20
N LYS A 127 13.17 9.89 2.94
CA LYS A 127 12.68 9.85 4.33
C LYS A 127 11.25 9.33 4.49
N ASN A 128 10.36 9.66 3.55
CA ASN A 128 8.91 9.38 3.66
C ASN A 128 8.33 8.69 2.41
N GLN A 129 9.20 8.37 1.45
CA GLN A 129 8.86 7.66 0.20
C GLN A 129 7.76 8.33 -0.65
N ILE A 130 7.51 9.63 -0.42
CA ILE A 130 6.58 10.41 -1.25
C ILE A 130 7.19 10.59 -2.64
N PRO A 131 6.45 10.33 -3.73
CA PRO A 131 6.92 10.57 -5.08
C PRO A 131 7.33 12.05 -5.27
N LYS A 132 8.46 12.29 -5.96
CA LYS A 132 8.95 13.66 -6.24
C LYS A 132 8.07 14.42 -7.22
N ASN A 133 7.31 13.72 -8.05
CA ASN A 133 6.42 14.30 -9.06
C ASN A 133 4.99 14.39 -8.53
N ILE A 134 4.38 15.57 -8.59
CA ILE A 134 3.00 15.82 -8.09
C ILE A 134 1.95 14.96 -8.79
N TYR A 135 2.13 14.66 -10.07
CA TYR A 135 1.22 13.79 -10.81
C TYR A 135 1.33 12.33 -10.34
N HIS A 136 2.55 11.85 -10.01
CA HIS A 136 2.74 10.53 -9.41
C HIS A 136 2.09 10.43 -8.03
N ILE A 137 2.17 11.51 -7.21
CA ILE A 137 1.45 11.60 -5.94
C ILE A 137 -0.06 11.45 -6.18
N ALA A 138 -0.61 12.20 -7.13
CA ALA A 138 -2.04 12.18 -7.42
C ALA A 138 -2.53 10.79 -7.90
N VAL A 139 -1.74 10.11 -8.74
CA VAL A 139 -2.01 8.73 -9.16
C VAL A 139 -1.93 7.77 -7.98
N ALA A 140 -0.91 7.90 -7.12
CA ALA A 140 -0.73 7.06 -5.93
C ALA A 140 -1.95 7.15 -4.99
N PHE A 141 -2.42 8.35 -4.67
CA PHE A 141 -3.62 8.55 -3.84
C PHE A 141 -4.88 7.96 -4.49
N LYS A 142 -5.01 8.12 -5.81
CA LYS A 142 -6.19 7.61 -6.54
C LYS A 142 -6.22 6.09 -6.61
N TRP A 143 -5.09 5.46 -6.91
CA TRP A 143 -5.00 4.01 -7.05
C TRP A 143 -5.01 3.30 -5.70
N GLY A 144 -4.28 3.84 -4.71
CA GLY A 144 -4.21 3.27 -3.37
C GLY A 144 -5.48 3.47 -2.53
N ASP A 145 -6.40 4.35 -2.97
CA ASP A 145 -7.53 4.79 -2.12
C ASP A 145 -7.06 5.18 -0.71
N THR A 146 -5.85 5.75 -0.63
CA THR A 146 -5.17 6.06 0.63
C THR A 146 -5.46 7.50 1.03
N HIS A 147 -6.03 7.68 2.21
CA HIS A 147 -6.38 8.96 2.79
C HIS A 147 -5.59 9.19 4.07
N LEU A 148 -4.71 10.20 4.06
CA LEU A 148 -3.92 10.53 5.24
C LEU A 148 -4.75 11.31 6.27
N THR A 149 -4.40 11.15 7.55
CA THR A 149 -5.14 11.75 8.67
C THR A 149 -4.88 13.25 8.85
N ASN A 150 -3.81 13.78 8.26
CA ASN A 150 -3.46 15.19 8.39
C ASN A 150 -4.55 16.10 7.80
N PRO A 151 -5.10 17.06 8.57
CA PRO A 151 -6.14 17.99 8.10
C PRO A 151 -5.79 18.75 6.82
N LEU A 152 -4.51 19.08 6.63
CA LEU A 152 -4.02 19.71 5.41
C LEU A 152 -4.27 18.84 4.18
N PHE A 153 -4.11 17.51 4.28
CA PHE A 153 -4.41 16.62 3.18
C PHE A 153 -5.90 16.58 2.82
N LYS A 154 -6.79 16.72 3.80
CA LYS A 154 -8.24 16.86 3.52
C LYS A 154 -8.55 18.13 2.75
N LEU A 155 -7.92 19.24 3.11
CA LEU A 155 -8.08 20.52 2.44
C LEU A 155 -7.57 20.46 0.98
N PHE A 156 -6.49 19.72 0.73
CA PHE A 156 -5.89 19.58 -0.61
C PHE A 156 -6.49 18.44 -1.46
N SER A 157 -7.44 17.65 -0.94
CA SER A 157 -8.05 16.55 -1.69
C SER A 157 -8.68 16.93 -3.04
N PRO A 158 -9.33 18.10 -3.22
CA PRO A 158 -9.81 18.54 -4.53
C PRO A 158 -8.68 18.79 -5.53
N LEU A 159 -7.54 19.32 -5.05
CA LEU A 159 -6.35 19.54 -5.89
C LEU A 159 -5.74 18.19 -6.33
N VAL A 160 -5.70 17.19 -5.45
CA VAL A 160 -5.25 15.84 -5.82
C VAL A 160 -6.08 15.29 -6.98
N LEU A 161 -7.40 15.46 -6.93
CA LEU A 161 -8.27 15.02 -8.03
C LEU A 161 -8.02 15.80 -9.33
N LEU A 162 -7.76 17.09 -9.24
CA LEU A 162 -7.41 17.93 -10.40
C LEU A 162 -6.08 17.46 -11.04
N PHE A 163 -5.05 17.24 -10.22
CA PHE A 163 -3.75 16.74 -10.69
C PHE A 163 -3.87 15.33 -11.25
N TYR A 164 -4.70 14.47 -10.68
CA TYR A 164 -4.97 13.15 -11.25
C TYR A 164 -5.60 13.25 -12.65
N LYS A 165 -6.67 14.04 -12.81
CA LYS A 165 -7.29 14.27 -14.13
C LYS A 165 -6.27 14.81 -15.14
N ARG A 166 -5.38 15.69 -14.70
CA ARG A 166 -4.32 16.23 -15.55
C ARG A 166 -3.28 15.14 -15.89
N ALA A 167 -2.90 14.30 -14.95
CA ALA A 167 -1.99 13.16 -15.18
C ALA A 167 -2.54 12.19 -16.24
N VAL A 168 -3.83 11.87 -16.16
CA VAL A 168 -4.53 11.05 -17.19
C VAL A 168 -4.45 11.73 -18.55
N LYS A 169 -4.81 13.03 -18.64
CA LYS A 169 -4.78 13.78 -19.90
C LYS A 169 -3.38 13.88 -20.52
N LEU A 170 -2.35 13.95 -19.70
CA LEU A 170 -0.94 14.01 -20.11
C LEU A 170 -0.33 12.64 -20.42
N GLY A 171 -1.07 11.54 -20.28
CA GLY A 171 -0.57 10.18 -20.49
C GLY A 171 0.30 9.64 -19.35
N ILE A 172 0.51 10.40 -18.26
CA ILE A 172 1.39 10.01 -17.16
C ILE A 172 0.89 8.75 -16.45
N GLU A 173 -0.42 8.62 -16.24
CA GLU A 173 -1.01 7.40 -15.68
C GLU A 173 -0.71 6.17 -16.55
N LYS A 174 -0.86 6.31 -17.87
CA LYS A 174 -0.55 5.26 -18.83
C LYS A 174 0.93 4.87 -18.78
N ASP A 175 1.83 5.84 -18.74
CA ASP A 175 3.28 5.60 -18.64
C ASP A 175 3.64 4.85 -17.35
N LEU A 176 3.01 5.19 -16.22
CA LEU A 176 3.20 4.50 -14.95
C LEU A 176 2.71 3.05 -15.00
N LEU A 177 1.54 2.82 -15.61
CA LEU A 177 1.03 1.46 -15.84
C LEU A 177 1.96 0.63 -16.71
N GLU A 178 2.44 1.20 -17.82
CA GLU A 178 3.32 0.51 -18.76
C GLU A 178 4.68 0.21 -18.14
N ARG A 179 5.22 1.13 -17.37
CA ARG A 179 6.55 1.01 -16.77
C ARG A 179 6.62 0.06 -15.59
N TYR A 180 5.61 0.10 -14.69
CA TYR A 180 5.69 -0.57 -13.39
C TYR A 180 4.69 -1.70 -13.20
N CYS A 181 3.56 -1.68 -13.94
CA CYS A 181 2.47 -2.59 -13.66
C CYS A 181 2.30 -3.69 -14.71
N LYS A 182 2.69 -3.43 -15.96
CA LYS A 182 2.70 -4.48 -17.00
C LYS A 182 3.87 -5.43 -16.75
N GLU A 183 3.60 -6.71 -16.87
CA GLU A 183 4.67 -7.71 -16.91
C GLU A 183 5.49 -7.47 -18.19
N LYS A 184 6.81 -7.40 -18.03
CA LYS A 184 7.69 -7.47 -19.18
C LYS A 184 7.65 -8.92 -19.67
N LEU A 185 7.10 -9.12 -20.85
CA LEU A 185 7.15 -10.40 -21.59
C LEU A 185 8.60 -10.86 -21.76
#